data_0dd902a4f05ee948b806df4cd0805e3a
#
_entry.id   0dd902a4f05ee948b806df4cd0805e3a
#
_cell.length_a   1.000
_cell.length_b   1.000
_cell.length_c   1.000
_cell.angle_alpha   90.00
_cell.angle_beta   90.00
_cell.angle_gamma   90.00
#
_symmetry.space_group_name_H-M   'P 1'
#
loop_
_entity.id
_entity.type
_entity.pdbx_description
1 polymer ?
#
loop_
_entity_poly.entity_id
_entity_poly.type
_entity_poly.pdbx_seq_one_letter_code
_entity_poly.pdbx_strand_id
1 'polypeptide(L)'
;MDDKNTDRPSGKVEKGWGYELIFATTDQYCGKILFFEKQGSKFSMHFHKEKDETWFINNGSFLLRYIDPKTATLYTKTLKPGDVWRNPPLLPHQLEALEDNSSLTEVSTADSIKDNYRIIPGDSQKNSKPAPQTNEE
;
A
#
# COMPACT_ATOMS: atom_id res chain seq x y z
N MET A 1 12.53 9.84 22.54
CA MET A 1 12.63 9.32 21.41
C MET A 1 12.92 10.28 20.40
N ASP A 2 13.61 10.07 19.64
CA ASP A 2 13.99 11.03 18.80
C ASP A 2 13.11 11.17 17.67
N ASP A 3 13.32 12.10 16.91
CA ASP A 3 12.46 12.39 15.87
C ASP A 3 12.81 11.73 14.64
N LYS A 4 13.47 10.66 14.66
CA LYS A 4 13.65 9.89 13.51
C LYS A 4 12.38 9.42 12.93
N ASN A 5 11.31 9.49 13.69
CA ASN A 5 10.04 8.96 13.23
C ASN A 5 9.15 9.99 12.63
N THR A 6 9.66 11.16 12.34
CA THR A 6 8.78 12.23 11.87
C THR A 6 8.15 11.91 10.52
N ASP A 7 8.74 11.03 9.70
CA ASP A 7 8.11 10.65 8.45
C ASP A 7 7.34 9.35 8.57
N ARG A 8 7.02 8.90 9.79
CA ARG A 8 6.25 7.68 10.03
C ARG A 8 4.95 8.05 10.71
N PRO A 9 3.89 8.26 9.94
CA PRO A 9 2.62 8.62 10.55
C PRO A 9 2.08 7.47 11.38
N SER A 10 1.20 7.79 12.31
CA SER A 10 0.51 6.78 13.10
C SER A 10 -0.94 7.16 13.24
N GLY A 11 -1.77 6.20 13.64
CA GLY A 11 -3.20 6.42 13.75
C GLY A 11 -3.87 6.35 12.40
N LYS A 12 -5.02 6.99 12.29
CA LYS A 12 -5.82 6.93 11.07
C LYS A 12 -5.35 7.97 10.07
N VAL A 13 -5.05 7.53 8.86
CA VAL A 13 -4.62 8.40 7.78
C VAL A 13 -5.59 8.22 6.62
N GLU A 14 -6.29 9.28 6.25
CA GLU A 14 -7.25 9.23 5.15
C GLU A 14 -6.53 9.17 3.82
N LYS A 15 -7.07 8.38 2.91
CA LYS A 15 -6.54 8.19 1.58
C LYS A 15 -7.67 8.32 0.57
N GLY A 16 -7.33 8.55 -0.69
CA GLY A 16 -8.36 8.61 -1.73
C GLY A 16 -9.11 7.32 -1.92
N TRP A 17 -8.54 6.19 -1.53
CA TRP A 17 -9.15 4.87 -1.68
C TRP A 17 -9.80 4.37 -0.38
N GLY A 18 -9.68 5.09 0.71
CA GLY A 18 -10.20 4.68 2.00
C GLY A 18 -9.33 5.22 3.11
N TYR A 19 -8.81 4.36 3.97
CA TYR A 19 -7.88 4.84 5.00
C TYR A 19 -6.93 3.75 5.46
N GLU A 20 -5.84 4.18 6.07
CA GLU A 20 -4.92 3.31 6.79
C GLU A 20 -5.11 3.55 8.27
N LEU A 21 -5.19 2.51 9.05
CA LEU A 21 -5.13 2.61 10.50
C LEU A 21 -3.79 2.03 10.93
N ILE A 22 -2.86 2.90 11.27
CA ILE A 22 -1.51 2.48 11.62
C ILE A 22 -1.48 2.25 13.12
N PHE A 23 -1.53 0.98 13.51
CA PHE A 23 -1.64 0.62 14.93
C PHE A 23 -0.30 0.35 15.58
N ALA A 24 0.75 0.20 14.79
CA ALA A 24 2.09 -0.01 15.33
C ALA A 24 3.11 0.57 14.36
N THR A 25 4.01 1.39 14.87
CA THR A 25 5.08 1.93 14.05
C THR A 25 6.28 2.18 14.95
N THR A 26 7.39 1.55 14.61
CA THR A 26 8.64 1.70 15.33
C THR A 26 9.75 1.82 14.30
N ASP A 27 10.98 1.96 14.76
CA ASP A 27 12.07 1.99 13.80
C ASP A 27 12.46 0.61 13.29
N GLN A 28 11.71 -0.43 13.68
CA GLN A 28 11.96 -1.79 13.19
C GLN A 28 10.79 -2.38 12.44
N TYR A 29 9.55 -2.04 12.78
CA TYR A 29 8.39 -2.64 12.14
C TYR A 29 7.20 -1.70 12.10
N CYS A 30 6.24 -2.05 11.27
CA CYS A 30 5.00 -1.31 11.14
C CYS A 30 3.84 -2.29 10.97
N GLY A 31 2.71 -1.97 11.59
CA GLY A 31 1.49 -2.73 11.41
C GLY A 31 0.36 -1.77 11.11
N LYS A 32 -0.44 -2.11 10.12
CA LYS A 32 -1.57 -1.25 9.76
C LYS A 32 -2.69 -2.06 9.16
N ILE A 33 -3.88 -1.49 9.22
CA ILE A 33 -5.05 -2.03 8.52
C ILE A 33 -5.37 -1.07 7.39
N LEU A 34 -5.54 -1.60 6.19
CA LEU A 34 -5.93 -0.83 5.03
C LEU A 34 -7.40 -1.13 4.78
N PHE A 35 -8.21 -0.09 4.73
CA PHE A 35 -9.65 -0.22 4.55
C PHE A 35 -10.08 0.49 3.29
N PHE A 36 -10.69 -0.26 2.35
CA PHE A 36 -11.15 0.26 1.06
C PHE A 36 -12.67 0.27 1.10
N GLU A 37 -13.28 1.44 1.12
CA GLU A 37 -14.72 1.54 1.31
C GLU A 37 -15.51 1.12 0.10
N LYS A 38 -15.02 1.41 -1.09
CA LYS A 38 -15.81 1.22 -2.29
C LYS A 38 -15.16 0.28 -3.26
N GLN A 39 -15.95 -0.55 -3.89
CA GLN A 39 -15.50 -1.35 -5.01
C GLN A 39 -14.84 -0.45 -6.05
N GLY A 40 -13.70 -0.87 -6.58
CA GLY A 40 -12.95 -0.12 -7.57
C GLY A 40 -11.91 0.83 -7.00
N SER A 41 -11.94 1.06 -5.68
CA SER A 41 -10.93 1.90 -5.04
C SER A 41 -9.57 1.23 -5.13
N LYS A 42 -8.54 2.01 -5.41
CA LYS A 42 -7.20 1.44 -5.54
C LYS A 42 -6.13 2.44 -5.17
N PHE A 43 -5.03 1.93 -4.64
CA PHE A 43 -3.86 2.78 -4.45
C PHE A 43 -2.97 2.68 -5.68
N SER A 44 -1.89 3.45 -5.68
CA SER A 44 -1.00 3.54 -6.84
C SER A 44 -0.25 2.24 -7.07
N MET A 45 0.16 2.03 -8.32
CA MET A 45 1.18 1.03 -8.60
C MET A 45 2.51 1.62 -8.15
N HIS A 46 3.12 1.03 -7.15
CA HIS A 46 4.34 1.58 -6.57
C HIS A 46 5.21 0.47 -5.99
N PHE A 47 6.43 0.81 -5.67
CA PHE A 47 7.33 -0.11 -5.00
C PHE A 47 8.10 0.63 -3.91
N HIS A 48 8.68 -0.16 -3.02
CA HIS A 48 9.56 0.32 -1.96
C HIS A 48 10.94 -0.27 -2.18
N LYS A 49 11.97 0.50 -1.90
CA LYS A 49 13.33 -0.02 -2.05
C LYS A 49 13.78 -0.81 -0.83
N GLU A 50 13.28 -0.44 0.34
CA GLU A 50 13.73 -1.07 1.58
C GLU A 50 12.63 -1.82 2.30
N LYS A 51 11.40 -1.34 2.21
CA LYS A 51 10.30 -1.92 2.96
C LYS A 51 9.93 -3.28 2.41
N ASP A 52 9.80 -4.23 3.31
CA ASP A 52 9.34 -5.59 3.04
C ASP A 52 8.01 -5.71 3.77
N GLU A 53 6.95 -6.06 3.07
CA GLU A 53 5.62 -6.09 3.69
C GLU A 53 4.87 -7.34 3.31
N THR A 54 3.96 -7.76 4.20
CA THR A 54 3.10 -8.91 3.98
C THR A 54 1.68 -8.53 4.34
N TRP A 55 0.74 -8.95 3.53
CA TRP A 55 -0.69 -8.70 3.71
C TRP A 55 -1.42 -9.96 4.10
N PHE A 56 -2.40 -9.81 4.98
CA PHE A 56 -3.38 -10.82 5.30
C PHE A 56 -4.75 -10.22 5.02
N ILE A 57 -5.53 -10.88 4.15
CA ILE A 57 -6.81 -10.33 3.73
C ILE A 57 -7.87 -10.65 4.79
N ASN A 58 -8.51 -9.61 5.31
CA ASN A 58 -9.50 -9.74 6.38
C ASN A 58 -10.91 -9.89 5.85
N ASN A 59 -11.30 -9.00 4.94
CA ASN A 59 -12.66 -8.92 4.46
C ASN A 59 -12.68 -8.56 3.00
N GLY A 60 -13.74 -8.95 2.29
CA GLY A 60 -13.94 -8.56 0.90
C GLY A 60 -12.99 -9.28 -0.02
N SER A 61 -12.60 -8.63 -1.08
CA SER A 61 -11.66 -9.23 -2.02
C SER A 61 -10.94 -8.14 -2.81
N PHE A 62 -9.79 -8.50 -3.35
CA PHE A 62 -8.93 -7.54 -4.05
C PHE A 62 -8.39 -8.13 -5.33
N LEU A 63 -8.18 -7.25 -6.30
CA LEU A 63 -7.38 -7.57 -7.46
C LEU A 63 -5.98 -7.02 -7.21
N LEU A 64 -5.02 -7.91 -7.16
CA LEU A 64 -3.62 -7.54 -7.03
C LEU A 64 -3.02 -7.48 -8.42
N ARG A 65 -2.32 -6.38 -8.71
CA ARG A 65 -1.48 -6.28 -9.90
C ARG A 65 -0.05 -6.12 -9.44
N TYR A 66 0.85 -6.89 -10.02
CA TYR A 66 2.26 -6.74 -9.68
C TYR A 66 3.10 -6.96 -10.93
N ILE A 67 4.31 -6.42 -10.89
CA ILE A 67 5.21 -6.47 -12.05
C ILE A 67 6.45 -7.22 -11.64
N ASP A 68 6.79 -8.26 -12.40
CA ASP A 68 8.05 -8.95 -12.22
C ASP A 68 9.16 -8.01 -12.72
N PRO A 69 10.04 -7.53 -11.84
CA PRO A 69 11.04 -6.55 -12.29
C PRO A 69 12.09 -7.11 -13.22
N LYS A 70 12.26 -8.43 -13.24
CA LYS A 70 13.24 -9.02 -14.13
C LYS A 70 12.79 -9.04 -15.58
N THR A 71 11.49 -9.19 -15.80
CA THR A 71 10.94 -9.32 -17.15
C THR A 71 10.02 -8.17 -17.50
N ALA A 72 9.70 -7.30 -16.56
CA ALA A 72 8.73 -6.23 -16.72
C ALA A 72 7.34 -6.76 -17.09
N THR A 73 7.02 -7.97 -16.68
CA THR A 73 5.74 -8.59 -16.98
C THR A 73 4.74 -8.27 -15.90
N LEU A 74 3.55 -7.84 -16.30
CA LEU A 74 2.46 -7.55 -15.38
C LEU A 74 1.65 -8.82 -15.13
N TYR A 75 1.43 -9.12 -13.86
CA TYR A 75 0.61 -10.24 -13.43
C TYR A 75 -0.53 -9.75 -12.59
N THR A 76 -1.61 -10.52 -12.55
CA THR A 76 -2.73 -10.23 -11.68
C THR A 76 -3.07 -11.46 -10.85
N LYS A 77 -3.68 -11.22 -9.68
CA LYS A 77 -4.11 -12.29 -8.79
C LYS A 77 -5.26 -11.77 -7.96
N THR A 78 -6.29 -12.60 -7.76
CA THR A 78 -7.39 -12.26 -6.87
C THR A 78 -7.04 -12.73 -5.46
N LEU A 79 -7.20 -11.86 -4.49
CA LEU A 79 -6.96 -12.18 -3.09
C LEU A 79 -8.29 -12.16 -2.33
N LYS A 80 -8.52 -13.18 -1.51
CA LYS A 80 -9.75 -13.37 -0.75
C LYS A 80 -9.44 -13.51 0.73
N PRO A 81 -10.43 -13.40 1.61
CA PRO A 81 -10.17 -13.48 3.04
C PRO A 81 -9.36 -14.74 3.39
N GLY A 82 -8.36 -14.53 4.21
CA GLY A 82 -7.43 -15.59 4.59
C GLY A 82 -6.22 -15.73 3.73
N ASP A 83 -6.21 -15.10 2.56
CA ASP A 83 -5.03 -15.14 1.68
C ASP A 83 -3.92 -14.27 2.25
N VAL A 84 -2.70 -14.67 1.95
CA VAL A 84 -1.50 -13.97 2.36
C VAL A 84 -0.67 -13.64 1.12
N TRP A 85 -0.14 -12.44 1.08
CA TRP A 85 0.73 -12.01 -0.03
C TRP A 85 1.87 -11.17 0.50
N ARG A 86 3.08 -11.45 0.03
CA ARG A 86 4.26 -10.68 0.41
C ARG A 86 4.74 -9.82 -0.74
N ASN A 87 5.03 -8.55 -0.45
CA ASN A 87 5.72 -7.66 -1.39
C ASN A 87 7.13 -7.46 -0.87
N PRO A 88 8.10 -8.19 -1.41
CA PRO A 88 9.50 -7.91 -1.02
C PRO A 88 9.94 -6.56 -1.58
N PRO A 89 11.05 -6.03 -1.11
CA PRO A 89 11.57 -4.79 -1.69
C PRO A 89 11.69 -4.88 -3.20
N LEU A 90 11.42 -3.77 -3.86
CA LEU A 90 11.53 -3.59 -5.31
C LEU A 90 10.43 -4.24 -6.15
N LEU A 91 9.46 -4.89 -5.54
CA LEU A 91 8.35 -5.47 -6.30
C LEU A 91 7.24 -4.43 -6.47
N PRO A 92 6.97 -3.94 -7.69
CA PRO A 92 5.85 -3.03 -7.90
C PRO A 92 4.53 -3.75 -7.70
N HIS A 93 3.61 -3.10 -6.98
CA HIS A 93 2.33 -3.71 -6.65
C HIS A 93 1.23 -2.65 -6.54
N GLN A 94 0.01 -3.09 -6.76
CA GLN A 94 -1.19 -2.25 -6.66
C GLN A 94 -2.36 -3.15 -6.25
N LEU A 95 -3.19 -2.65 -5.35
CA LEU A 95 -4.45 -3.34 -5.03
C LEU A 95 -5.64 -2.51 -5.44
N GLU A 96 -6.64 -3.19 -5.95
CA GLU A 96 -7.93 -2.61 -6.25
C GLU A 96 -8.99 -3.43 -5.52
N ALA A 97 -9.88 -2.78 -4.79
CA ALA A 97 -10.96 -3.49 -4.11
C ALA A 97 -11.97 -4.01 -5.12
N LEU A 98 -12.34 -5.27 -5.01
CA LEU A 98 -13.38 -5.86 -5.86
C LEU A 98 -14.75 -5.79 -5.23
N GLU A 99 -14.82 -5.45 -3.95
CA GLU A 99 -16.08 -5.32 -3.20
C GLU A 99 -15.99 -4.10 -2.30
N ASP A 100 -17.16 -3.58 -1.92
CA ASP A 100 -17.21 -2.54 -0.89
C ASP A 100 -16.71 -3.09 0.43
N ASN A 101 -16.12 -2.24 1.24
CA ASN A 101 -15.68 -2.57 2.59
C ASN A 101 -14.68 -3.73 2.63
N SER A 102 -13.73 -3.70 1.73
CA SER A 102 -12.65 -4.68 1.71
C SER A 102 -11.50 -4.19 2.59
N SER A 103 -10.88 -5.09 3.32
CA SER A 103 -9.80 -4.69 4.23
C SER A 103 -8.75 -5.77 4.36
N LEU A 104 -7.57 -5.34 4.72
CA LEU A 104 -6.44 -6.22 4.95
C LEU A 104 -5.59 -5.69 6.09
N THR A 105 -4.81 -6.57 6.68
CA THR A 105 -3.81 -6.22 7.66
C THR A 105 -2.44 -6.32 7.01
N GLU A 106 -1.64 -5.29 7.19
CA GLU A 106 -0.28 -5.25 6.68
C GLU A 106 0.70 -5.24 7.83
N VAL A 107 1.69 -6.12 7.78
CA VAL A 107 2.84 -6.04 8.66
C VAL A 107 4.06 -5.83 7.79
N SER A 108 4.97 -5.00 8.26
CA SER A 108 6.13 -4.67 7.44
C SER A 108 7.33 -4.31 8.30
N THR A 109 8.46 -4.17 7.65
CA THR A 109 9.60 -3.51 8.26
C THR A 109 9.24 -2.04 8.45
N ALA A 110 10.14 -1.25 8.99
CA ALA A 110 9.86 0.14 9.32
C ALA A 110 9.33 0.89 8.11
N ASP A 111 8.28 1.66 8.35
CA ASP A 111 7.64 2.46 7.31
C ASP A 111 8.39 3.76 7.10
N SER A 112 8.33 4.31 5.89
CA SER A 112 8.90 5.61 5.59
C SER A 112 8.18 6.17 4.37
N ILE A 113 7.68 7.38 4.50
CA ILE A 113 7.00 8.03 3.40
C ILE A 113 7.94 8.20 2.20
N LYS A 114 9.20 8.43 2.47
CA LYS A 114 10.18 8.65 1.40
C LYS A 114 10.49 7.40 0.61
N ASP A 115 10.27 6.23 1.18
CA ASP A 115 10.55 4.97 0.51
C ASP A 115 9.32 4.51 -0.27
N ASN A 116 8.88 5.34 -1.19
CA ASN A 116 7.69 5.05 -1.98
C ASN A 116 7.89 5.62 -3.38
N TYR A 117 7.96 4.75 -4.38
CA TYR A 117 8.27 5.12 -5.76
C TYR A 117 7.10 4.73 -6.64
N ARG A 118 6.38 5.76 -7.08
CA ARG A 118 5.09 5.57 -7.76
C ARG A 118 5.29 5.42 -9.27
N ILE A 119 4.63 4.41 -9.84
CA ILE A 119 4.67 4.16 -11.27
C ILE A 119 3.39 4.63 -11.94
N ILE A 120 2.23 4.28 -11.36
CA ILE A 120 0.93 4.64 -11.91
C ILE A 120 0.11 5.23 -10.78
N PRO A 121 -0.53 6.39 -10.98
CA PRO A 121 -1.34 6.99 -9.91
C PRO A 121 -2.51 6.11 -9.51
N GLY A 122 -2.89 6.20 -8.24
CA GLY A 122 -4.10 5.60 -7.72
C GLY A 122 -5.07 6.68 -7.29
N ASP A 123 -6.05 6.29 -6.47
CA ASP A 123 -7.12 7.22 -6.10
C ASP A 123 -6.64 8.41 -5.27
N SER A 124 -5.59 8.21 -4.46
CA SER A 124 -5.07 9.32 -3.67
C SER A 124 -4.48 10.44 -4.54
N GLN A 125 -4.11 10.15 -5.78
CA GLN A 125 -3.52 11.12 -6.69
C GLN A 125 -4.51 11.74 -7.64
N LYS A 126 -5.73 11.17 -7.75
CA LYS A 126 -6.69 11.64 -8.74
C LYS A 126 -7.17 13.03 -8.52
N ASN A 127 -7.34 13.43 -7.27
CA ASN A 127 -7.86 14.75 -6.95
C ASN A 127 -6.76 15.74 -6.66
N SER A 128 -5.53 15.36 -6.89
CA SER A 128 -4.42 16.25 -6.67
C SER A 128 -4.30 17.22 -7.81
N LYS A 129 -3.83 18.43 -7.53
CA LYS A 129 -3.56 19.34 -8.61
C LYS A 129 -2.46 18.78 -9.46
N PRO A 130 -2.48 19.04 -10.76
CA PRO A 130 -1.37 18.64 -11.60
C PRO A 130 -0.11 19.29 -11.08
N ALA A 131 0.87 18.51 -10.82
CA ALA A 131 2.12 18.99 -10.30
C ALA A 131 3.21 18.14 -10.86
N PRO A 132 4.44 18.61 -10.81
CA PRO A 132 5.53 17.76 -11.24
C PRO A 132 5.49 16.49 -10.45
N GLN A 133 5.64 15.39 -11.15
CA GLN A 133 5.65 14.13 -10.48
C GLN A 133 6.92 13.97 -9.70
N THR A 134 6.79 13.45 -8.49
CA THR A 134 7.95 13.06 -7.74
C THR A 134 7.79 11.59 -7.44
N ASN A 135 8.83 10.96 -7.07
CA ASN A 135 8.74 9.58 -6.72
C ASN A 135 8.38 9.38 -5.27
N GLU A 136 8.32 10.43 -4.50
CA GLU A 136 7.89 10.29 -3.16
C GLU A 136 6.52 10.65 -3.04
N GLU A 137 5.92 10.18 -2.15
CA GLU A 137 4.65 10.44 -1.92
C GLU A 137 4.15 11.24 -1.61
#